data_6dc6faa0eaf66c1e4bd5d22ed9ac5398
#
_entry.id   6dc6faa0eaf66c1e4bd5d22ed9ac5398
#
_cell.length_a   1.000
_cell.length_b   1.000
_cell.length_c   1.000
_cell.angle_alpha   90.00
_cell.angle_beta   90.00
_cell.angle_gamma   90.00
#
_symmetry.space_group_name_H-M   'P 1'
#
loop_
_entity.id
_entity.type
_entity.pdbx_description
1 polymer ?
#
loop_
_entity_poly.entity_id
_entity_poly.type
_entity_poly.pdbx_seq_one_letter_code
_entity_poly.pdbx_strand_id
1 'polypeptide(L)'
;RVDALGCDRVAVGDTIGLGTPPRAAALVDRVAEAVPLTDIGIHFHDTYGQALANTLACLDRGVRTVDASVSGLGGCPYAPGAAGNLATEDLIYMLDGLGMDTGVDLDAVAETGAFITGWLGRAPASRVAQAFAGRKAA
;
A
#
# COMPACT_ATOMS: atom_id res chain seq x y z
N ARG A 1 21.76 -3.39 14.98
CA ARG A 1 20.49 -2.71 14.73
C ARG A 1 20.59 -1.98 13.41
N VAL A 2 19.52 -1.96 12.62
CA VAL A 2 19.50 -1.30 11.28
C VAL A 2 19.68 0.20 11.43
N ASP A 3 19.11 0.80 12.48
CA ASP A 3 19.29 2.20 12.89
C ASP A 3 20.76 2.61 13.09
N ALA A 4 21.58 1.69 13.59
CA ALA A 4 23.01 1.94 13.78
C ALA A 4 23.84 1.98 12.47
N LEU A 5 23.21 1.65 11.33
CA LEU A 5 23.83 1.71 10.01
C LEU A 5 23.68 3.07 9.31
N GLY A 6 23.05 4.04 9.97
CA GLY A 6 22.84 5.39 9.41
C GLY A 6 21.73 5.46 8.39
N CYS A 7 20.70 4.60 8.50
CA CYS A 7 19.51 4.68 7.68
C CYS A 7 18.59 5.81 8.16
N ASP A 8 18.10 6.63 7.25
CA ASP A 8 17.16 7.72 7.56
C ASP A 8 15.75 7.20 7.87
N ARG A 9 15.39 6.03 7.34
CA ARG A 9 14.07 5.40 7.53
C ARG A 9 14.17 3.88 7.57
N VAL A 10 13.20 3.26 8.23
CA VAL A 10 13.03 1.80 8.29
C VAL A 10 11.68 1.44 7.71
N ALA A 11 11.65 0.60 6.69
CA ALA A 11 10.40 0.06 6.14
C ALA A 11 10.05 -1.29 6.78
N VAL A 12 8.81 -1.42 7.23
CA VAL A 12 8.24 -2.67 7.76
C VAL A 12 7.41 -3.31 6.65
N GLY A 13 7.79 -4.51 6.22
CA GLY A 13 7.18 -5.20 5.09
C GLY A 13 6.38 -6.45 5.47
N ASP A 14 5.22 -6.61 4.84
CA ASP A 14 4.48 -7.89 4.75
C ASP A 14 4.68 -8.46 3.34
N THR A 15 5.82 -9.12 3.15
CA THR A 15 6.31 -9.57 1.83
C THR A 15 5.37 -10.54 1.13
N ILE A 16 4.61 -11.34 1.87
CA ILE A 16 3.72 -12.37 1.31
C ILE A 16 2.23 -12.09 1.57
N GLY A 17 1.92 -10.98 2.20
CA GLY A 17 0.54 -10.52 2.42
C GLY A 17 -0.27 -11.35 3.42
N LEU A 18 0.38 -11.95 4.43
CA LEU A 18 -0.27 -12.75 5.48
C LEU A 18 -0.64 -11.95 6.73
N GLY A 19 -0.24 -10.69 6.80
CA GLY A 19 -0.50 -9.80 7.92
C GLY A 19 -1.98 -9.53 8.10
N THR A 20 -2.36 -9.31 9.36
CA THR A 20 -3.69 -8.83 9.74
C THR A 20 -3.55 -7.54 10.55
N PRO A 21 -4.57 -6.68 10.63
CA PRO A 21 -4.46 -5.38 11.29
C PRO A 21 -3.84 -5.43 12.69
N PRO A 22 -4.23 -6.36 13.60
CA PRO A 22 -3.60 -6.44 14.91
C PRO A 22 -2.11 -6.81 14.86
N ARG A 23 -1.70 -7.66 13.90
CA ARG A 23 -0.29 -8.04 13.73
C ARG A 23 0.54 -6.90 13.16
N ALA A 24 0.02 -6.19 12.15
CA ALA A 24 0.67 -5.03 11.57
C ALA A 24 0.88 -3.92 12.61
N ALA A 25 -0.16 -3.61 13.38
CA ALA A 25 -0.10 -2.65 14.47
C ALA A 25 0.93 -3.04 15.54
N ALA A 26 0.89 -4.29 16.02
CA ALA A 26 1.84 -4.77 17.03
C ALA A 26 3.29 -4.76 16.53
N LEU A 27 3.51 -5.01 15.23
CA LEU A 27 4.84 -4.92 14.64
C LEU A 27 5.35 -3.48 14.61
N VAL A 28 4.50 -2.52 14.22
CA VAL A 28 4.83 -1.08 14.27
C VAL A 28 5.12 -0.66 15.70
N ASP A 29 4.28 -1.03 16.66
CA ASP A 29 4.48 -0.72 18.08
C ASP A 29 5.85 -1.25 18.57
N ARG A 30 6.21 -2.46 18.15
CA ARG A 30 7.51 -3.08 18.50
C ARG A 30 8.71 -2.37 17.86
N VAL A 31 8.60 -1.94 16.62
CA VAL A 31 9.67 -1.20 15.93
C VAL A 31 9.80 0.21 16.54
N ALA A 32 8.69 0.83 16.91
CA ALA A 32 8.66 2.16 17.52
C ALA A 32 9.35 2.24 18.89
N GLU A 33 9.63 1.11 19.54
CA GLU A 33 10.49 1.10 20.74
C GLU A 33 11.94 1.51 20.45
N ALA A 34 12.37 1.45 19.19
CA ALA A 34 13.75 1.71 18.79
C ALA A 34 13.90 2.78 17.68
N VAL A 35 12.83 3.05 16.94
CA VAL A 35 12.82 3.97 15.79
C VAL A 35 11.64 4.92 15.93
N PRO A 36 11.83 6.25 15.79
CA PRO A 36 10.72 7.19 15.80
C PRO A 36 9.65 6.83 14.77
N LEU A 37 8.36 6.98 15.11
CA LEU A 37 7.25 6.68 14.20
C LEU A 37 7.32 7.45 12.88
N THR A 38 7.87 8.66 12.90
CA THR A 38 8.11 9.49 11.70
C THR A 38 9.07 8.85 10.70
N ASP A 39 9.94 7.97 11.17
CA ASP A 39 10.97 7.31 10.41
C ASP A 39 10.61 5.86 10.04
N ILE A 40 9.39 5.44 10.42
CA ILE A 40 8.83 4.13 10.05
C ILE A 40 7.94 4.28 8.81
N GLY A 41 8.29 3.54 7.76
CA GLY A 41 7.44 3.30 6.58
C GLY A 41 6.84 1.89 6.64
N ILE A 42 5.74 1.69 5.90
CA ILE A 42 5.10 0.38 5.76
C ILE A 42 4.96 0.00 4.29
N HIS A 43 5.13 -1.29 4.02
CA HIS A 43 5.06 -1.88 2.69
C HIS A 43 4.25 -3.18 2.76
N PHE A 44 3.03 -3.17 2.24
CA PHE A 44 2.12 -4.31 2.34
C PHE A 44 1.72 -4.87 0.99
N HIS A 45 1.69 -6.21 0.91
CA HIS A 45 1.09 -6.96 -0.18
C HIS A 45 -0.36 -7.29 0.13
N ASP A 46 -1.19 -7.34 -0.92
CA ASP A 46 -2.65 -7.51 -0.78
C ASP A 46 -3.13 -8.94 -1.09
N THR A 47 -2.29 -9.94 -0.85
CA THR A 47 -2.56 -11.35 -1.17
C THR A 47 -3.90 -11.84 -0.62
N TYR A 48 -4.24 -11.45 0.60
CA TYR A 48 -5.51 -11.83 1.25
C TYR A 48 -6.46 -10.63 1.43
N GLY A 49 -6.26 -9.55 0.68
CA GLY A 49 -7.13 -8.38 0.72
C GLY A 49 -7.03 -7.61 2.05
N GLN A 50 -5.89 -7.70 2.76
CA GLN A 50 -5.73 -7.08 4.08
C GLN A 50 -4.87 -5.82 4.06
N ALA A 51 -4.25 -5.47 2.93
CA ALA A 51 -3.27 -4.40 2.88
C ALA A 51 -3.85 -3.04 3.31
N LEU A 52 -5.05 -2.66 2.86
CA LEU A 52 -5.72 -1.42 3.29
C LEU A 52 -6.02 -1.42 4.80
N ALA A 53 -6.57 -2.52 5.31
CA ALA A 53 -6.90 -2.65 6.72
C ALA A 53 -5.63 -2.61 7.62
N ASN A 54 -4.56 -3.26 7.18
CA ASN A 54 -3.25 -3.21 7.84
C ASN A 54 -2.69 -1.77 7.84
N THR A 55 -2.80 -1.08 6.68
CA THR A 55 -2.37 0.31 6.55
C THR A 55 -3.14 1.22 7.50
N LEU A 56 -4.46 1.12 7.53
CA LEU A 56 -5.30 1.91 8.45
C LEU A 56 -4.87 1.70 9.91
N ALA A 57 -4.67 0.45 10.33
CA ALA A 57 -4.23 0.15 11.69
C ALA A 57 -2.85 0.75 12.04
N CYS A 58 -1.95 0.89 11.05
CA CYS A 58 -0.65 1.54 11.22
C CYS A 58 -0.76 3.08 11.21
N LEU A 59 -1.65 3.65 10.39
CA LEU A 59 -1.94 5.09 10.39
C LEU A 59 -2.48 5.54 11.76
N ASP A 60 -3.32 4.74 12.40
CA ASP A 60 -3.82 4.98 13.76
C ASP A 60 -2.70 5.03 14.82
N ARG A 61 -1.55 4.38 14.57
CA ARG A 61 -0.34 4.47 15.42
C ARG A 61 0.50 5.69 15.13
N GLY A 62 0.23 6.40 14.05
CA GLY A 62 0.99 7.59 13.67
C GLY A 62 2.00 7.40 12.53
N VAL A 63 2.05 6.23 11.89
CA VAL A 63 2.82 6.04 10.66
C VAL A 63 2.28 6.97 9.57
N ARG A 64 3.19 7.54 8.76
CA ARG A 64 2.81 8.49 7.68
C ARG A 64 3.50 8.18 6.35
N THR A 65 4.33 7.16 6.28
CA THR A 65 4.98 6.71 5.04
C THR A 65 4.43 5.35 4.66
N VAL A 66 3.81 5.26 3.48
CA VAL A 66 3.19 4.04 2.96
C VAL A 66 3.67 3.82 1.54
N ASP A 67 4.24 2.65 1.27
CA ASP A 67 4.59 2.23 -0.08
C ASP A 67 3.37 1.58 -0.75
N ALA A 68 3.10 1.99 -1.97
CA ALA A 68 2.04 1.43 -2.80
C ALA A 68 2.50 1.38 -4.26
N SER A 69 1.77 0.66 -5.10
CA SER A 69 2.08 0.57 -6.52
C SER A 69 0.83 0.83 -7.36
N VAL A 70 0.99 1.59 -8.44
CA VAL A 70 -0.09 1.87 -9.39
C VAL A 70 -0.73 0.55 -9.86
N SER A 71 -2.04 0.47 -9.80
CA SER A 71 -2.84 -0.72 -10.14
C SER A 71 -2.48 -1.97 -9.35
N GLY A 72 -1.81 -1.86 -8.21
CA GLY A 72 -1.31 -3.00 -7.45
C GLY A 72 -0.25 -3.80 -8.21
N LEU A 73 0.53 -3.15 -9.07
CA LEU A 73 1.59 -3.80 -9.84
C LEU A 73 2.68 -4.37 -8.93
N GLY A 74 3.31 -5.42 -9.41
CA GLY A 74 4.31 -6.18 -8.68
C GLY A 74 3.80 -7.55 -8.30
N GLY A 75 4.62 -8.31 -7.63
CA GLY A 75 4.32 -9.65 -7.15
C GLY A 75 5.41 -10.11 -6.20
N CYS A 76 5.21 -11.27 -5.59
CA CYS A 76 6.20 -11.87 -4.73
C CYS A 76 6.73 -13.16 -5.39
N PRO A 77 8.01 -13.21 -5.83
CA PRO A 77 8.56 -14.42 -6.43
C PRO A 77 8.70 -15.56 -5.43
N TYR A 78 8.62 -15.27 -4.14
CA TYR A 78 8.77 -16.24 -3.05
C TYR A 78 7.44 -16.87 -2.60
N ALA A 79 6.30 -16.38 -3.11
CA ALA A 79 4.98 -16.89 -2.73
C ALA A 79 4.13 -17.12 -3.98
N PRO A 80 4.06 -18.37 -4.48
CA PRO A 80 3.17 -18.71 -5.60
C PRO A 80 1.72 -18.32 -5.27
N GLY A 81 1.08 -17.57 -6.18
CA GLY A 81 -0.29 -17.07 -5.98
C GLY A 81 -0.40 -15.82 -5.09
N ALA A 82 0.71 -15.25 -4.63
CA ALA A 82 0.67 -13.96 -3.93
C ALA A 82 0.22 -12.85 -4.88
N ALA A 83 -0.70 -12.00 -4.41
CA ALA A 83 -1.09 -10.78 -5.09
C ALA A 83 0.06 -9.76 -5.09
N GLY A 84 -0.09 -8.70 -5.90
CA GLY A 84 0.84 -7.59 -5.92
C GLY A 84 0.78 -6.72 -4.67
N ASN A 85 1.42 -5.58 -4.79
CA ASN A 85 1.44 -4.54 -3.75
C ASN A 85 0.03 -3.99 -3.49
N LEU A 86 -0.12 -3.32 -2.36
CA LEU A 86 -1.23 -2.39 -2.14
C LEU A 86 -1.35 -1.44 -3.34
N ALA A 87 -2.54 -1.32 -3.91
CA ALA A 87 -2.76 -0.43 -5.04
C ALA A 87 -2.81 1.04 -4.59
N THR A 88 -2.08 1.90 -5.30
CA THR A 88 -2.01 3.33 -4.98
C THR A 88 -3.38 3.98 -5.06
N GLU A 89 -4.20 3.64 -6.05
CA GLU A 89 -5.56 4.18 -6.22
C GLU A 89 -6.46 3.84 -5.02
N ASP A 90 -6.39 2.60 -4.54
CA ASP A 90 -7.19 2.15 -3.40
C ASP A 90 -6.73 2.84 -2.10
N LEU A 91 -5.41 3.04 -1.96
CA LEU A 91 -4.82 3.76 -0.84
C LEU A 91 -5.27 5.23 -0.83
N ILE A 92 -5.12 5.95 -1.95
CA ILE A 92 -5.50 7.37 -2.04
C ILE A 92 -6.99 7.54 -1.76
N TYR A 93 -7.85 6.70 -2.36
CA TYR A 93 -9.28 6.73 -2.12
C TYR A 93 -9.64 6.60 -0.63
N MET A 94 -8.95 5.70 0.08
CA MET A 94 -9.11 5.55 1.54
C MET A 94 -8.63 6.79 2.29
N LEU A 95 -7.46 7.34 1.93
CA LEU A 95 -6.87 8.50 2.61
C LEU A 95 -7.72 9.76 2.40
N ASP A 96 -8.24 10.00 1.21
CA ASP A 96 -9.17 11.08 0.90
C ASP A 96 -10.43 10.98 1.75
N GLY A 97 -11.00 9.76 1.86
CA GLY A 97 -12.15 9.49 2.72
C GLY A 97 -11.90 9.73 4.23
N LEU A 98 -10.65 9.64 4.66
CA LEU A 98 -10.18 9.95 6.01
C LEU A 98 -9.83 11.45 6.19
N GLY A 99 -9.93 12.26 5.15
CA GLY A 99 -9.54 13.67 5.16
C GLY A 99 -8.02 13.89 5.19
N MET A 100 -7.24 12.90 4.76
CA MET A 100 -5.79 12.98 4.66
C MET A 100 -5.38 13.40 3.24
N ASP A 101 -4.91 14.62 3.10
CA ASP A 101 -4.40 15.13 1.82
C ASP A 101 -3.01 14.53 1.54
N THR A 102 -2.89 13.85 0.41
CA THR A 102 -1.64 13.28 -0.08
C THR A 102 -0.93 14.15 -1.11
N GLY A 103 -1.61 15.15 -1.65
CA GLY A 103 -1.15 15.92 -2.80
C GLY A 103 -1.10 15.14 -4.11
N VAL A 104 -1.64 13.91 -4.14
CA VAL A 104 -1.64 13.02 -5.32
C VAL A 104 -3.02 12.99 -5.94
N ASP A 105 -3.11 13.28 -7.25
CA ASP A 105 -4.35 13.26 -8.01
C ASP A 105 -4.78 11.81 -8.31
N LEU A 106 -5.90 11.39 -7.73
CA LEU A 106 -6.44 10.04 -7.89
C LEU A 106 -6.83 9.71 -9.34
N ASP A 107 -7.41 10.68 -10.07
CA ASP A 107 -7.79 10.47 -11.47
C ASP A 107 -6.55 10.28 -12.35
N ALA A 108 -5.50 11.07 -12.16
CA ALA A 108 -4.24 10.94 -12.88
C ALA A 108 -3.54 9.59 -12.58
N VAL A 109 -3.59 9.11 -11.33
CA VAL A 109 -3.05 7.80 -10.97
C VAL A 109 -3.87 6.69 -11.63
N ALA A 110 -5.20 6.77 -11.63
CA ALA A 110 -6.06 5.78 -12.28
C ALA A 110 -5.84 5.74 -13.81
N GLU A 111 -5.61 6.89 -14.45
CA GLU A 111 -5.25 6.96 -15.87
C GLU A 111 -3.89 6.31 -16.16
N THR A 112 -2.90 6.58 -15.30
CA THR A 112 -1.59 5.93 -15.36
C THR A 112 -1.71 4.42 -15.20
N GLY A 113 -2.56 3.97 -14.27
CA GLY A 113 -2.87 2.55 -14.05
C GLY A 113 -3.51 1.91 -15.30
N ALA A 114 -4.47 2.58 -15.92
CA ALA A 114 -5.11 2.11 -17.15
C ALA A 114 -4.09 1.99 -18.30
N PHE A 115 -3.22 2.99 -18.46
CA PHE A 115 -2.17 2.98 -19.48
C PHE A 115 -1.24 1.77 -19.30
N ILE A 116 -0.65 1.58 -18.12
CA ILE A 116 0.34 0.52 -17.93
C ILE A 116 -0.30 -0.88 -17.96
N THR A 117 -1.50 -1.07 -17.40
CA THR A 117 -2.18 -2.36 -17.43
C THR A 117 -2.67 -2.71 -18.84
N GLY A 118 -3.08 -1.72 -19.63
CA GLY A 118 -3.39 -1.88 -21.06
C GLY A 118 -2.16 -2.34 -21.86
N TRP A 119 -1.01 -1.72 -21.61
CA TRP A 119 0.25 -2.12 -22.25
C TRP A 119 0.69 -3.54 -21.85
N LEU A 120 0.47 -3.92 -20.59
CA LEU A 120 0.76 -5.26 -20.07
C LEU A 120 -0.28 -6.32 -20.46
N GLY A 121 -1.39 -5.93 -21.09
CA GLY A 121 -2.48 -6.84 -21.48
C GLY A 121 -3.20 -7.50 -20.32
N ARG A 122 -3.29 -6.81 -19.16
CA ARG A 122 -3.95 -7.34 -17.96
C ARG A 122 -4.88 -6.31 -17.30
N ALA A 123 -5.87 -6.79 -16.56
CA ALA A 123 -6.73 -5.91 -15.77
C ALA A 123 -5.97 -5.33 -14.55
N PRO A 124 -6.32 -4.11 -14.09
CA PRO A 124 -5.79 -3.55 -12.85
C PRO A 124 -6.26 -4.39 -11.65
N ALA A 125 -5.40 -4.57 -10.64
CA ALA A 125 -5.78 -5.18 -9.38
C ALA A 125 -6.58 -4.21 -8.49
N SER A 126 -6.34 -2.90 -8.62
CA SER A 126 -7.08 -1.85 -7.90
C SER A 126 -8.58 -1.92 -8.12
N ARG A 127 -9.35 -1.91 -7.03
CA ARG A 127 -10.82 -1.84 -7.06
C ARG A 127 -11.30 -0.47 -7.53
N VAL A 128 -10.62 0.59 -7.12
CA VAL A 128 -10.93 1.97 -7.53
C VAL A 128 -10.69 2.15 -9.02
N ALA A 129 -9.54 1.68 -9.55
CA ALA A 129 -9.28 1.74 -10.99
C ALA A 129 -10.33 0.96 -11.81
N GLN A 130 -10.76 -0.22 -11.36
CA GLN A 130 -11.83 -0.99 -12.00
C GLN A 130 -13.15 -0.21 -12.01
N ALA A 131 -13.53 0.41 -10.88
CA ALA A 131 -14.74 1.21 -10.78
C ALA A 131 -14.70 2.44 -11.69
N PHE A 132 -13.56 3.11 -11.81
CA PHE A 132 -13.39 4.27 -12.71
C PHE A 132 -13.48 3.87 -14.18
N ALA A 133 -12.89 2.76 -14.56
CA ALA A 133 -13.02 2.22 -15.92
C ALA A 133 -14.47 1.94 -16.29
N GLY A 134 -15.25 1.38 -15.36
CA GLY A 134 -16.68 1.15 -15.56
C GLY A 134 -17.52 2.42 -15.76
N ARG A 135 -17.15 3.53 -15.09
CA ARG A 135 -17.84 4.84 -15.27
C ARG A 135 -17.56 5.48 -16.65
N LYS A 136 -16.34 5.29 -17.18
CA LYS A 136 -15.96 5.84 -18.50
C LYS A 136 -16.57 5.03 -19.67
N ALA A 137 -17.05 3.83 -19.42
CA ALA A 137 -17.66 2.95 -20.42
C ALA A 137 -19.19 3.04 -20.48
N ALA A 138 -19.84 3.74 -19.54
CA ALA A 138 -21.28 3.95 -19.46
C ALA A 138 -21.70 5.28 -20.08
#